data_bbf81840c5bc031edb76f50e47b2ebdb
#
_entry.id   bbf81840c5bc031edb76f50e47b2ebdb
#
_cell.length_a   1.000
_cell.length_b   1.000
_cell.length_c   1.000
_cell.angle_alpha   90.00
_cell.angle_beta   90.00
_cell.angle_gamma   90.00
#
_symmetry.space_group_name_H-M   'P 1'
#
loop_
_entity.id
_entity.type
_entity.pdbx_description
1 polymer ?
#
loop_
_entity_poly.entity_id
_entity_poly.type
_entity_poly.pdbx_seq_one_letter_code
_entity_poly.pdbx_strand_id
1 'polypeptide(L)'
;GPKTGNVEDMKTFDEFYDAYKAQMDYAIALLVNADNAIDMAHAERAPLPFLASMVDDCIKRGKTLEQGGAVYNFTGPQGFGVANMADALYAVKKLVYDENKITMHDLKMALSTNYGKGLRSDDVAEMVSEVASAMKSAGQPVGEKEVAAILKTVVAATESEQVKANGERILKLIDAVPKFGNDIPEVDAFARDV
;
A
#
# COMPACT_ATOMS: atom_id res chain seq x y z
N GLY A 1 7.83 8.87 -3.41
CA GLY A 1 6.70 8.95 -4.33
C GLY A 1 6.30 10.39 -4.64
N PRO A 2 5.34 10.59 -5.54
CA PRO A 2 4.80 11.92 -5.81
C PRO A 2 4.15 12.52 -4.55
N LYS A 3 4.21 13.85 -4.44
CA LYS A 3 3.54 14.56 -3.35
C LYS A 3 2.07 14.75 -3.73
N THR A 4 1.20 13.90 -3.22
CA THR A 4 -0.25 13.91 -3.53
C THR A 4 -1.09 14.66 -2.50
N GLY A 5 -0.47 15.27 -1.49
CA GLY A 5 -1.16 16.01 -0.44
C GLY A 5 -1.52 15.15 0.78
N ASN A 6 -2.25 15.74 1.74
CA ASN A 6 -2.76 15.04 2.90
C ASN A 6 -4.18 14.54 2.60
N VAL A 7 -4.44 13.28 2.86
CA VAL A 7 -5.75 12.64 2.60
C VAL A 7 -6.91 13.30 3.36
N GLU A 8 -6.63 13.92 4.51
CA GLU A 8 -7.63 14.62 5.32
C GLU A 8 -8.12 15.94 4.68
N ASP A 9 -7.32 16.49 3.75
CA ASP A 9 -7.65 17.72 3.03
C ASP A 9 -8.48 17.48 1.76
N MET A 10 -8.56 16.24 1.30
CA MET A 10 -9.29 15.84 0.10
C MET A 10 -10.79 15.86 0.35
N LYS A 11 -11.53 16.70 -0.39
CA LYS A 11 -12.95 16.96 -0.17
C LYS A 11 -13.87 16.03 -0.95
N THR A 12 -13.38 15.43 -2.03
CA THR A 12 -14.14 14.54 -2.89
C THR A 12 -13.45 13.20 -3.03
N PHE A 13 -14.22 12.16 -3.34
CA PHE A 13 -13.64 10.86 -3.65
C PHE A 13 -12.73 10.91 -4.88
N ASP A 14 -13.06 11.74 -5.87
CA ASP A 14 -12.25 11.87 -7.09
C ASP A 14 -10.85 12.41 -6.78
N GLU A 15 -10.72 13.42 -5.89
CA GLU A 15 -9.42 13.90 -5.42
C GLU A 15 -8.60 12.81 -4.73
N PHE A 16 -9.26 12.02 -3.87
CA PHE A 16 -8.63 10.88 -3.21
C PHE A 16 -8.20 9.80 -4.22
N TYR A 17 -9.06 9.48 -5.16
CA TYR A 17 -8.82 8.45 -6.17
C TYR A 17 -7.72 8.84 -7.15
N ASP A 18 -7.66 10.10 -7.56
CA ASP A 18 -6.57 10.63 -8.41
C ASP A 18 -5.23 10.61 -7.67
N ALA A 19 -5.23 10.93 -6.38
CA ALA A 19 -4.03 10.79 -5.55
C ALA A 19 -3.56 9.34 -5.44
N TYR A 20 -4.50 8.40 -5.25
CA TYR A 20 -4.22 6.97 -5.27
C TYR A 20 -3.63 6.52 -6.60
N LYS A 21 -4.25 6.88 -7.75
CA LYS A 21 -3.72 6.55 -9.08
C LYS A 21 -2.30 7.05 -9.29
N ALA A 22 -2.02 8.29 -8.90
CA ALA A 22 -0.68 8.86 -9.03
C ALA A 22 0.38 8.09 -8.22
N GLN A 23 0.03 7.58 -7.02
CA GLN A 23 0.92 6.72 -6.23
C GLN A 23 1.13 5.36 -6.89
N MET A 24 0.06 4.78 -7.45
CA MET A 24 0.12 3.49 -8.16
C MET A 24 0.97 3.59 -9.43
N ASP A 25 0.75 4.60 -10.24
CA ASP A 25 1.55 4.85 -11.46
C ASP A 25 3.05 4.94 -11.14
N TYR A 26 3.39 5.64 -10.06
CA TYR A 26 4.78 5.73 -9.61
C TYR A 26 5.33 4.37 -9.16
N ALA A 27 4.56 3.61 -8.38
CA ALA A 27 4.96 2.29 -7.90
C ALA A 27 5.14 1.29 -9.07
N ILE A 28 4.23 1.31 -10.04
CA ILE A 28 4.29 0.49 -11.25
C ILE A 28 5.52 0.86 -12.08
N ALA A 29 5.81 2.15 -12.26
CA ALA A 29 7.02 2.59 -12.97
C ALA A 29 8.31 2.09 -12.31
N LEU A 30 8.37 2.10 -10.97
CA LEU A 30 9.50 1.52 -10.23
C LEU A 30 9.60 0.00 -10.42
N LEU A 31 8.47 -0.71 -10.36
CA LEU A 31 8.40 -2.15 -10.58
C LEU A 31 8.93 -2.52 -11.97
N VAL A 32 8.44 -1.86 -13.02
CA VAL A 32 8.88 -2.11 -14.41
C VAL A 32 10.39 -1.87 -14.57
N ASN A 33 10.92 -0.80 -13.98
CA ASN A 33 12.36 -0.53 -14.02
C ASN A 33 13.17 -1.60 -13.29
N ALA A 34 12.68 -2.07 -12.14
CA ALA A 34 13.32 -3.12 -11.38
C ALA A 34 13.30 -4.47 -12.14
N ASP A 35 12.17 -4.84 -12.72
CA ASP A 35 12.03 -6.07 -13.51
C ASP A 35 12.97 -6.06 -14.72
N ASN A 36 13.02 -4.97 -15.47
CA ASN A 36 13.95 -4.83 -16.60
C ASN A 36 15.42 -4.96 -16.15
N ALA A 37 15.78 -4.38 -15.02
CA ALA A 37 17.14 -4.50 -14.49
C ALA A 37 17.48 -5.94 -14.06
N ILE A 38 16.51 -6.63 -13.47
CA ILE A 38 16.64 -8.05 -13.08
C ILE A 38 16.78 -8.95 -14.30
N ASP A 39 15.95 -8.76 -15.33
CA ASP A 39 16.01 -9.52 -16.57
C ASP A 39 17.37 -9.37 -17.24
N MET A 40 17.88 -8.15 -17.34
CA MET A 40 19.23 -7.89 -17.85
C MET A 40 20.32 -8.59 -17.03
N ALA A 41 20.22 -8.51 -15.70
CA ALA A 41 21.18 -9.14 -14.80
C ALA A 41 21.17 -10.67 -14.93
N HIS A 42 20.01 -11.29 -15.09
CA HIS A 42 19.87 -12.73 -15.33
C HIS A 42 20.49 -13.12 -16.67
N ALA A 43 20.19 -12.40 -17.74
CA ALA A 43 20.74 -12.67 -19.06
C ALA A 43 22.28 -12.60 -19.09
N GLU A 44 22.89 -11.68 -18.34
CA GLU A 44 24.33 -11.47 -18.32
C GLU A 44 25.07 -12.38 -17.32
N ARG A 45 24.51 -12.62 -16.13
CA ARG A 45 25.23 -13.19 -15.00
C ARG A 45 24.79 -14.59 -14.60
N ALA A 46 23.56 -14.97 -14.89
CA ALA A 46 22.97 -16.21 -14.41
C ALA A 46 22.13 -16.94 -15.47
N PRO A 47 22.66 -17.15 -16.71
CA PRO A 47 21.94 -17.92 -17.70
C PRO A 47 21.81 -19.38 -17.26
N LEU A 48 20.67 -20.02 -17.55
CA LEU A 48 20.36 -21.39 -17.15
C LEU A 48 20.34 -22.32 -18.38
N PRO A 49 21.50 -22.76 -18.92
CA PRO A 49 21.59 -23.53 -20.16
C PRO A 49 20.91 -24.90 -20.08
N PHE A 50 20.91 -25.54 -18.89
CA PHE A 50 20.20 -26.80 -18.73
C PHE A 50 18.68 -26.64 -18.85
N LEU A 51 18.11 -25.62 -18.18
CA LEU A 51 16.69 -25.28 -18.33
C LEU A 51 16.36 -24.92 -19.77
N ALA A 52 17.20 -24.10 -20.40
CA ALA A 52 17.02 -23.66 -21.78
C ALA A 52 17.03 -24.85 -22.77
N SER A 53 17.75 -25.93 -22.49
CA SER A 53 17.74 -27.10 -23.32
C SER A 53 16.40 -27.85 -23.38
N MET A 54 15.52 -27.60 -22.41
CA MET A 54 14.17 -28.18 -22.32
C MET A 54 13.06 -27.23 -22.82
N VAL A 55 13.43 -26.01 -23.22
CA VAL A 55 12.48 -24.99 -23.71
C VAL A 55 12.60 -24.87 -25.24
N ASP A 56 11.46 -24.88 -25.92
CA ASP A 56 11.39 -24.76 -27.35
C ASP A 56 12.12 -23.53 -27.88
N ASP A 57 12.79 -23.71 -29.03
CA ASP A 57 13.57 -22.71 -29.76
C ASP A 57 14.89 -22.26 -29.11
N CYS A 58 15.16 -22.49 -27.84
CA CYS A 58 16.40 -22.08 -27.19
C CYS A 58 17.62 -22.71 -27.85
N ILE A 59 17.63 -24.03 -28.07
CA ILE A 59 18.73 -24.75 -28.75
C ILE A 59 18.85 -24.27 -30.20
N LYS A 60 17.74 -24.14 -30.91
CA LYS A 60 17.71 -23.73 -32.31
C LYS A 60 18.26 -22.31 -32.49
N ARG A 61 18.02 -21.43 -31.54
CA ARG A 61 18.47 -20.04 -31.56
C ARG A 61 19.86 -19.84 -30.93
N GLY A 62 20.38 -20.88 -30.25
CA GLY A 62 21.66 -20.79 -29.54
C GLY A 62 21.67 -19.77 -28.38
N LYS A 63 20.54 -19.58 -27.71
CA LYS A 63 20.34 -18.63 -26.61
C LYS A 63 19.64 -19.31 -25.46
N THR A 64 19.98 -18.93 -24.25
CA THR A 64 19.22 -19.35 -23.06
C THR A 64 17.87 -18.64 -22.98
N LEU A 65 17.01 -19.12 -22.09
CA LEU A 65 15.68 -18.51 -21.84
C LEU A 65 15.84 -17.01 -21.48
N GLU A 66 16.73 -16.72 -20.52
CA GLU A 66 17.01 -15.37 -20.02
C GLU A 66 17.59 -14.45 -21.13
N GLN A 67 18.21 -15.02 -22.15
CA GLN A 67 18.74 -14.29 -23.30
C GLN A 67 17.72 -14.16 -24.46
N GLY A 68 16.48 -14.51 -24.22
CA GLY A 68 15.42 -14.45 -25.21
C GLY A 68 15.48 -15.59 -26.23
N GLY A 69 15.93 -16.80 -25.82
CA GLY A 69 15.97 -17.99 -26.65
C GLY A 69 14.60 -18.58 -26.98
N ALA A 70 13.67 -18.51 -26.08
CA ALA A 70 12.28 -18.93 -26.28
C ALA A 70 11.51 -17.94 -27.18
N VAL A 71 10.54 -18.46 -27.95
CA VAL A 71 9.62 -17.63 -28.74
C VAL A 71 8.72 -16.83 -27.84
N TYR A 72 8.22 -17.46 -26.79
CA TYR A 72 7.42 -16.83 -25.75
C TYR A 72 8.29 -16.65 -24.50
N ASN A 73 8.79 -15.46 -24.31
CA ASN A 73 9.59 -15.08 -23.16
C ASN A 73 9.04 -13.76 -22.60
N PHE A 74 8.40 -13.81 -21.44
CA PHE A 74 7.77 -12.67 -20.82
C PHE A 74 8.00 -12.68 -19.31
N THR A 75 8.11 -11.51 -18.75
CA THR A 75 8.06 -11.29 -17.30
C THR A 75 6.60 -11.46 -16.84
N GLY A 76 6.39 -12.18 -15.75
CA GLY A 76 5.05 -12.47 -15.23
C GLY A 76 4.73 -11.71 -13.95
N PRO A 77 4.50 -10.38 -13.99
CA PRO A 77 4.09 -9.65 -12.80
C PRO A 77 2.73 -10.16 -12.31
N GLN A 78 2.58 -10.26 -11.00
CA GLN A 78 1.36 -10.77 -10.38
C GLN A 78 0.69 -9.67 -9.57
N GLY A 79 -0.58 -9.39 -9.89
CA GLY A 79 -1.41 -8.46 -9.14
C GLY A 79 -2.05 -9.13 -7.92
N PHE A 80 -1.37 -9.06 -6.77
CA PHE A 80 -1.95 -9.53 -5.52
C PHE A 80 -2.82 -8.45 -4.89
N GLY A 81 -3.98 -8.86 -4.37
CA GLY A 81 -4.84 -7.99 -3.58
C GLY A 81 -5.71 -7.03 -4.39
N VAL A 82 -5.89 -7.23 -5.68
CA VAL A 82 -6.79 -6.41 -6.53
C VAL A 82 -8.20 -6.35 -5.94
N ALA A 83 -8.77 -7.49 -5.56
CA ALA A 83 -10.09 -7.55 -4.92
C ALA A 83 -10.12 -6.81 -3.58
N ASN A 84 -9.07 -6.98 -2.75
CA ASN A 84 -8.96 -6.27 -1.48
C ASN A 84 -8.87 -4.75 -1.67
N MET A 85 -8.15 -4.30 -2.71
CA MET A 85 -8.04 -2.88 -3.04
C MET A 85 -9.38 -2.33 -3.52
N ALA A 86 -10.10 -3.06 -4.37
CA ALA A 86 -11.44 -2.68 -4.82
C ALA A 86 -12.40 -2.50 -3.63
N ASP A 87 -12.40 -3.46 -2.70
CA ASP A 87 -13.18 -3.39 -1.46
C ASP A 87 -12.79 -2.19 -0.60
N ALA A 88 -11.49 -1.90 -0.47
CA ALA A 88 -10.99 -0.77 0.31
C ALA A 88 -11.40 0.57 -0.31
N LEU A 89 -11.22 0.73 -1.61
CA LEU A 89 -11.63 1.95 -2.35
C LEU A 89 -13.13 2.18 -2.25
N TYR A 90 -13.93 1.12 -2.41
CA TYR A 90 -15.38 1.21 -2.27
C TYR A 90 -15.80 1.55 -0.84
N ALA A 91 -15.16 0.96 0.17
CA ALA A 91 -15.44 1.29 1.57
C ALA A 91 -15.13 2.76 1.88
N VAL A 92 -14.00 3.29 1.40
CA VAL A 92 -13.66 4.70 1.55
C VAL A 92 -14.69 5.58 0.84
N LYS A 93 -14.99 5.30 -0.43
CA LYS A 93 -15.99 6.04 -1.18
C LYS A 93 -17.30 6.10 -0.43
N LYS A 94 -17.84 4.96 -0.06
CA LYS A 94 -19.17 4.83 0.55
C LYS A 94 -19.24 5.43 1.95
N LEU A 95 -18.31 5.05 2.84
CA LEU A 95 -18.41 5.43 4.25
C LEU A 95 -17.93 6.85 4.54
N VAL A 96 -16.93 7.33 3.81
CA VAL A 96 -16.35 8.66 4.03
C VAL A 96 -17.03 9.71 3.18
N TYR A 97 -17.17 9.49 1.87
CA TYR A 97 -17.63 10.53 0.94
C TYR A 97 -19.11 10.51 0.66
N ASP A 98 -19.72 9.34 0.41
CA ASP A 98 -21.13 9.26 0.03
C ASP A 98 -22.06 9.34 1.25
N GLU A 99 -21.81 8.53 2.28
CA GLU A 99 -22.68 8.41 3.46
C GLU A 99 -22.22 9.26 4.66
N ASN A 100 -20.99 9.77 4.64
CA ASN A 100 -20.40 10.57 5.73
C ASN A 100 -20.53 9.92 7.12
N LYS A 101 -20.46 8.58 7.19
CA LYS A 101 -20.56 7.82 8.44
C LYS A 101 -19.31 7.90 9.31
N ILE A 102 -18.15 8.11 8.67
CA ILE A 102 -16.85 8.30 9.30
C ILE A 102 -16.11 9.42 8.57
N THR A 103 -15.19 10.08 9.27
CA THR A 103 -14.28 11.03 8.64
C THR A 103 -13.02 10.33 8.14
N MET A 104 -12.29 10.93 7.20
CA MET A 104 -10.99 10.43 6.77
C MET A 104 -10.00 10.36 7.95
N HIS A 105 -10.07 11.34 8.87
CA HIS A 105 -9.29 11.31 10.11
C HIS A 105 -9.61 10.09 10.97
N ASP A 106 -10.90 9.78 11.19
CA ASP A 106 -11.31 8.60 11.96
C ASP A 106 -10.81 7.30 11.33
N LEU A 107 -10.88 7.20 10.00
CA LEU A 107 -10.39 6.03 9.27
C LEU A 107 -8.88 5.89 9.41
N LYS A 108 -8.13 6.98 9.23
CA LYS A 108 -6.68 7.01 9.40
C LYS A 108 -6.28 6.57 10.82
N MET A 109 -6.95 7.11 11.84
CA MET A 109 -6.72 6.71 13.24
C MET A 109 -7.05 5.25 13.49
N ALA A 110 -8.15 4.74 12.93
CA ALA A 110 -8.52 3.33 13.06
C ALA A 110 -7.45 2.41 12.42
N LEU A 111 -6.95 2.77 11.25
CA LEU A 111 -5.90 2.01 10.57
C LEU A 111 -4.58 2.03 11.36
N SER A 112 -4.13 3.22 11.81
CA SER A 112 -2.88 3.38 12.58
C SER A 112 -2.91 2.62 13.90
N THR A 113 -4.07 2.52 14.54
CA THR A 113 -4.26 1.79 15.80
C THR A 113 -4.66 0.34 15.61
N ASN A 114 -4.61 -0.18 14.38
CA ASN A 114 -5.12 -1.52 14.06
C ASN A 114 -6.55 -1.74 14.63
N TYR A 115 -7.44 -0.79 14.36
CA TYR A 115 -8.82 -0.76 14.86
C TYR A 115 -8.91 -0.83 16.39
N GLY A 116 -8.03 -0.13 17.08
CA GLY A 116 -7.98 -0.07 18.54
C GLY A 116 -7.28 -1.28 19.22
N LYS A 117 -6.64 -2.14 18.44
CA LYS A 117 -5.88 -3.29 18.97
C LYS A 117 -4.42 -2.95 19.32
N GLY A 118 -4.01 -1.71 19.13
CA GLY A 118 -2.66 -1.20 19.37
C GLY A 118 -2.01 -0.61 18.12
N LEU A 119 -0.94 0.15 18.33
CA LEU A 119 -0.17 0.74 17.22
C LEU A 119 0.58 -0.36 16.45
N ARG A 120 0.64 -0.21 15.13
CA ARG A 120 1.52 -1.03 14.31
C ARG A 120 2.97 -0.57 14.51
N SER A 121 3.91 -1.51 14.50
CA SER A 121 5.34 -1.23 14.71
C SER A 121 5.89 -0.19 13.73
N ASP A 122 5.44 -0.25 12.48
CA ASP A 122 5.88 0.65 11.42
C ASP A 122 5.36 2.08 11.63
N ASP A 123 4.09 2.23 12.06
CA ASP A 123 3.47 3.51 12.38
C ASP A 123 4.18 4.16 13.59
N VAL A 124 4.59 3.37 14.58
CA VAL A 124 5.37 3.86 15.73
C VAL A 124 6.73 4.41 15.27
N ALA A 125 7.42 3.71 14.37
CA ALA A 125 8.72 4.15 13.87
C ALA A 125 8.59 5.46 13.06
N GLU A 126 7.55 5.60 12.23
CA GLU A 126 7.26 6.82 11.48
C GLU A 126 6.94 7.99 12.40
N MET A 127 6.05 7.81 13.36
CA MET A 127 5.69 8.84 14.36
C MET A 127 6.90 9.32 15.16
N VAL A 128 7.79 8.39 15.56
CA VAL A 128 9.03 8.74 16.24
C VAL A 128 9.94 9.57 15.35
N SER A 129 10.08 9.17 14.09
CA SER A 129 10.90 9.89 13.11
C SER A 129 10.37 11.30 12.84
N GLU A 130 9.06 11.47 12.69
CA GLU A 130 8.42 12.77 12.48
C GLU A 130 8.60 13.69 13.68
N VAL A 131 8.35 13.17 14.90
CA VAL A 131 8.51 13.95 16.12
C VAL A 131 9.97 14.33 16.34
N ALA A 132 10.92 13.40 16.14
CA ALA A 132 12.34 13.68 16.25
C ALA A 132 12.79 14.75 15.24
N SER A 133 12.26 14.71 14.01
CA SER A 133 12.53 15.69 12.97
C SER A 133 11.97 17.08 13.32
N ALA A 134 10.75 17.14 13.84
CA ALA A 134 10.11 18.37 14.30
C ALA A 134 10.87 19.01 15.46
N MET A 135 11.27 18.23 16.47
CA MET A 135 12.06 18.69 17.61
C MET A 135 13.42 19.24 17.17
N LYS A 136 14.10 18.55 16.25
CA LYS A 136 15.37 19.00 15.68
C LYS A 136 15.21 20.32 14.95
N SER A 137 14.13 20.48 14.18
CA SER A 137 13.80 21.74 13.48
C SER A 137 13.50 22.88 14.43
N ALA A 138 12.94 22.57 15.61
CA ALA A 138 12.66 23.53 16.69
C ALA A 138 13.88 23.83 17.59
N GLY A 139 15.06 23.26 17.27
CA GLY A 139 16.28 23.45 18.07
C GLY A 139 16.24 22.77 19.44
N GLN A 140 15.33 21.80 19.64
CA GLN A 140 15.23 21.05 20.91
C GLN A 140 16.13 19.79 20.85
N PRO A 141 16.73 19.39 22.00
CA PRO A 141 17.52 18.16 22.03
C PRO A 141 16.62 16.94 21.81
N VAL A 142 17.04 16.06 20.89
CA VAL A 142 16.38 14.79 20.63
C VAL A 142 17.24 13.68 21.27
N GLY A 143 16.95 13.39 22.54
CA GLY A 143 17.60 12.30 23.26
C GLY A 143 16.68 11.09 23.43
N GLU A 144 17.26 9.95 23.82
CA GLU A 144 16.49 8.71 24.04
C GLU A 144 15.37 8.87 25.08
N LYS A 145 15.57 9.71 26.10
CA LYS A 145 14.58 9.95 27.16
C LYS A 145 13.37 10.72 26.67
N GLU A 146 13.60 11.73 25.85
CA GLU A 146 12.54 12.54 25.24
C GLU A 146 11.71 11.70 24.27
N VAL A 147 12.36 10.91 23.42
CA VAL A 147 11.68 9.98 22.51
C VAL A 147 10.88 8.93 23.29
N ALA A 148 11.44 8.36 24.36
CA ALA A 148 10.73 7.39 25.19
C ALA A 148 9.51 7.99 25.91
N ALA A 149 9.59 9.24 26.37
CA ALA A 149 8.47 9.95 27.00
C ALA A 149 7.34 10.21 26.00
N ILE A 150 7.67 10.62 24.78
CA ILE A 150 6.71 10.84 23.70
C ILE A 150 6.03 9.53 23.31
N LEU A 151 6.81 8.47 23.11
CA LEU A 151 6.28 7.14 22.81
C LEU A 151 5.30 6.67 23.87
N LYS A 152 5.64 6.82 25.14
CA LYS A 152 4.76 6.43 26.25
C LYS A 152 3.44 7.21 26.22
N THR A 153 3.48 8.50 25.89
CA THR A 153 2.27 9.34 25.81
C THR A 153 1.41 8.95 24.60
N VAL A 154 2.03 8.71 23.44
CA VAL A 154 1.34 8.29 22.22
C VAL A 154 0.70 6.93 22.41
N VAL A 155 1.42 5.95 22.94
CA VAL A 155 0.90 4.61 23.23
C VAL A 155 -0.29 4.69 24.19
N ALA A 156 -0.18 5.44 25.28
CA ALA A 156 -1.27 5.60 26.24
C ALA A 156 -2.52 6.26 25.61
N ALA A 157 -2.33 7.23 24.72
CA ALA A 157 -3.45 7.87 24.01
C ALA A 157 -4.15 6.91 23.04
N THR A 158 -3.41 6.03 22.35
CA THR A 158 -3.96 5.05 21.40
C THR A 158 -4.58 3.82 22.08
N GLU A 159 -4.24 3.54 23.33
CA GLU A 159 -4.82 2.45 24.13
C GLU A 159 -6.10 2.87 24.88
N SER A 160 -6.56 4.11 24.70
CA SER A 160 -7.77 4.58 25.36
C SER A 160 -9.01 3.79 24.94
N GLU A 161 -9.93 3.58 25.87
CA GLU A 161 -11.20 2.87 25.61
C GLU A 161 -12.01 3.53 24.48
N GLN A 162 -11.90 4.83 24.30
CA GLN A 162 -12.57 5.56 23.25
C GLN A 162 -11.98 5.25 21.87
N VAL A 163 -10.66 5.11 21.74
CA VAL A 163 -9.98 4.71 20.49
C VAL A 163 -10.35 3.28 20.13
N LYS A 164 -10.37 2.36 21.12
CA LYS A 164 -10.78 0.97 20.91
C LYS A 164 -12.23 0.90 20.44
N ALA A 165 -13.16 1.54 21.14
CA ALA A 165 -14.57 1.55 20.77
C ALA A 165 -14.83 2.15 19.38
N ASN A 166 -14.15 3.27 19.03
CA ASN A 166 -14.25 3.86 17.72
C ASN A 166 -13.66 2.96 16.62
N GLY A 167 -12.50 2.35 16.87
CA GLY A 167 -11.87 1.38 15.97
C GLY A 167 -12.76 0.18 15.67
N GLU A 168 -13.34 -0.43 16.70
CA GLU A 168 -14.29 -1.56 16.55
C GLU A 168 -15.57 -1.14 15.79
N ARG A 169 -16.09 0.06 16.03
CA ARG A 169 -17.23 0.60 15.30
C ARG A 169 -16.92 0.75 13.81
N ILE A 170 -15.75 1.32 13.48
CA ILE A 170 -15.32 1.51 12.09
C ILE A 170 -15.12 0.16 11.41
N LEU A 171 -14.48 -0.81 12.06
CA LEU A 171 -14.31 -2.15 11.52
C LEU A 171 -15.66 -2.80 11.16
N LYS A 172 -16.65 -2.73 12.05
CA LYS A 172 -18.00 -3.24 11.79
C LYS A 172 -18.67 -2.54 10.60
N LEU A 173 -18.47 -1.24 10.42
CA LEU A 173 -18.98 -0.51 9.27
C LEU A 173 -18.33 -0.97 7.97
N ILE A 174 -17.00 -1.17 7.97
CA ILE A 174 -16.25 -1.68 6.81
C ILE A 174 -16.68 -3.11 6.47
N ASP A 175 -16.87 -3.97 7.47
CA ASP A 175 -17.31 -5.35 7.25
C ASP A 175 -18.72 -5.43 6.65
N ALA A 176 -19.56 -4.46 6.95
CA ALA A 176 -20.94 -4.38 6.44
C ALA A 176 -21.03 -3.81 5.00
N VAL A 177 -19.95 -3.24 4.46
CA VAL A 177 -19.94 -2.74 3.07
C VAL A 177 -19.90 -3.92 2.10
N PRO A 178 -20.66 -3.87 0.96
CA PRO A 178 -20.56 -4.86 -0.10
C PRO A 178 -19.13 -5.13 -0.55
N LYS A 179 -18.84 -6.38 -0.88
CA LYS A 179 -17.51 -6.84 -1.27
C LYS A 179 -17.49 -7.27 -2.74
N PHE A 180 -16.29 -7.25 -3.33
CA PHE A 180 -16.02 -7.77 -4.66
C PHE A 180 -16.48 -9.25 -4.79
N GLY A 181 -17.00 -9.59 -5.97
CA GLY A 181 -17.46 -10.95 -6.26
C GLY A 181 -18.89 -11.27 -5.82
N ASN A 182 -19.66 -10.25 -5.37
CA ASN A 182 -21.06 -10.36 -5.01
C ASN A 182 -22.01 -9.69 -6.04
N ASP A 183 -21.57 -9.56 -7.29
CA ASP A 183 -22.31 -8.93 -8.39
C ASP A 183 -22.74 -7.48 -8.07
N ILE A 184 -21.86 -6.73 -7.44
CA ILE A 184 -22.05 -5.31 -7.13
C ILE A 184 -21.26 -4.48 -8.18
N PRO A 185 -21.94 -3.91 -9.20
CA PRO A 185 -21.27 -3.26 -10.34
C PRO A 185 -20.30 -2.15 -9.95
N GLU A 186 -20.59 -1.42 -8.87
CA GLU A 186 -19.75 -0.34 -8.37
C GLU A 186 -18.44 -0.85 -7.77
N VAL A 187 -18.47 -1.96 -7.03
CA VAL A 187 -17.26 -2.61 -6.48
C VAL A 187 -16.45 -3.27 -7.58
N ASP A 188 -17.13 -3.96 -8.49
CA ASP A 188 -16.50 -4.64 -9.62
C ASP A 188 -15.84 -3.67 -10.59
N ALA A 189 -16.34 -2.43 -10.70
CA ALA A 189 -15.71 -1.37 -11.47
C ALA A 189 -14.33 -1.01 -10.91
N PHE A 190 -14.19 -0.86 -9.59
CA PHE A 190 -12.88 -0.60 -8.98
C PHE A 190 -11.87 -1.72 -9.25
N ALA A 191 -12.30 -2.99 -9.24
CA ALA A 191 -11.41 -4.11 -9.55
C ALA A 191 -10.93 -4.14 -11.01
N ARG A 192 -11.68 -3.51 -11.92
CA ARG A 192 -11.23 -3.35 -13.33
C ARG A 192 -10.28 -2.18 -13.51
N ASP A 193 -10.38 -1.15 -12.67
CA ASP A 193 -9.60 0.08 -12.77
C ASP A 193 -8.27 0.01 -11.98
N VAL A 194 -8.14 -0.91 -11.02
CA VAL A 194 -6.93 -1.18 -10.25
C VAL A 194 -5.98 -2.06 -11.05
#